data_c76b39711209875422db4bf03315cb52
#
_entry.id   c76b39711209875422db4bf03315cb52
#
_cell.length_a   1.000
_cell.length_b   1.000
_cell.length_c   1.000
_cell.angle_alpha   90.00
_cell.angle_beta   90.00
_cell.angle_gamma   90.00
#
_symmetry.space_group_name_H-M   'P 1'
#
loop_
_entity.id
_entity.type
_entity.pdbx_description
1 polymer ?
#
loop_
_entity_poly.entity_id
_entity_poly.type
_entity_poly.pdbx_seq_one_letter_code
_entity_poly.pdbx_strand_id
1 'polypeptide(L)'
;MFNIVLVEPEIPQNTGNIVRTAAATGCHVHLVKPLGFDISDRALKRAGLDYWHLTDFHVYENLEDFFEKNASGRVHLENSSWHIDGNDMATDAPHFYFCSTKAQIRYDQAKFSENDFLFFGKETKGLPEELLHDNYDMTVRIPMIADARSLNLSNSVAIVVYEGMRQLEFENLLEKGHLTKF
;
A
#
# COMPACT_ATOMS: atom_id res chain seq x y z
N MET A 1 1.82 -10.64 7.37
CA MET A 1 2.03 -9.17 7.31
C MET A 1 1.73 -8.66 5.92
N PHE A 2 1.34 -7.37 5.73
CA PHE A 2 0.99 -6.82 4.43
C PHE A 2 2.19 -6.23 3.69
N ASN A 3 2.03 -6.11 2.36
CA ASN A 3 2.96 -5.43 1.46
C ASN A 3 2.32 -4.11 1.01
N ILE A 4 2.85 -2.98 1.48
CA ILE A 4 2.37 -1.64 1.11
C ILE A 4 3.10 -1.21 -0.17
N VAL A 5 2.38 -1.02 -1.27
CA VAL A 5 2.94 -0.64 -2.56
C VAL A 5 2.58 0.81 -2.88
N LEU A 6 3.58 1.66 -2.96
CA LEU A 6 3.43 3.08 -3.32
C LEU A 6 3.87 3.26 -4.76
N VAL A 7 2.91 3.57 -5.64
CA VAL A 7 3.15 3.79 -7.06
C VAL A 7 3.38 5.28 -7.32
N GLU A 8 4.59 5.62 -7.72
CA GLU A 8 5.02 6.98 -8.03
C GLU A 8 4.74 8.01 -6.90
N PRO A 9 5.09 7.73 -5.62
CA PRO A 9 4.82 8.66 -4.54
C PRO A 9 5.57 9.98 -4.75
N GLU A 10 4.88 11.11 -4.47
CA GLU A 10 5.41 12.45 -4.79
C GLU A 10 5.91 13.21 -3.55
N ILE A 11 5.34 12.95 -2.37
CA ILE A 11 5.59 13.73 -1.15
C ILE A 11 6.40 12.92 -0.14
N PRO A 12 7.68 13.29 0.14
CA PRO A 12 8.55 12.52 1.02
C PRO A 12 8.03 12.39 2.45
N GLN A 13 7.31 13.38 2.98
CA GLN A 13 6.71 13.34 4.31
C GLN A 13 5.62 12.27 4.43
N ASN A 14 4.83 12.05 3.37
CA ASN A 14 3.84 10.99 3.34
C ASN A 14 4.53 9.62 3.37
N THR A 15 5.54 9.43 2.52
CA THR A 15 6.32 8.19 2.49
C THR A 15 6.98 7.93 3.85
N GLY A 16 7.50 8.95 4.52
CA GLY A 16 8.08 8.80 5.86
C GLY A 16 7.07 8.36 6.92
N ASN A 17 5.87 8.92 6.91
CA ASN A 17 4.80 8.49 7.81
C ASN A 17 4.35 7.06 7.51
N ILE A 18 4.33 6.66 6.23
CA ILE A 18 4.00 5.29 5.81
C ILE A 18 5.06 4.30 6.30
N VAL A 19 6.35 4.63 6.15
CA VAL A 19 7.45 3.82 6.68
C VAL A 19 7.33 3.65 8.20
N ARG A 20 6.94 4.70 8.94
CA ARG A 20 6.67 4.60 10.38
C ARG A 20 5.49 3.68 10.68
N THR A 21 4.42 3.75 9.91
CA THR A 21 3.28 2.83 10.03
C THR A 21 3.73 1.39 9.76
N ALA A 22 4.49 1.15 8.70
CA ALA A 22 5.05 -0.15 8.35
C ALA A 22 5.95 -0.71 9.46
N ALA A 23 6.86 0.11 10.01
CA ALA A 23 7.70 -0.27 11.15
C ALA A 23 6.88 -0.65 12.39
N ALA A 24 5.76 0.04 12.64
CA ALA A 24 4.88 -0.24 13.79
C ALA A 24 4.01 -1.49 13.61
N THR A 25 3.77 -1.91 12.38
CA THR A 25 2.88 -3.03 12.03
C THR A 25 3.61 -4.25 11.46
N GLY A 26 4.93 -4.14 11.24
CA GLY A 26 5.74 -5.19 10.60
C GLY A 26 5.49 -5.36 9.10
N CYS A 27 4.79 -4.40 8.45
CA CYS A 27 4.54 -4.42 7.02
C CYS A 27 5.81 -4.10 6.21
N HIS A 28 5.88 -4.63 4.99
CA HIS A 28 6.91 -4.28 4.01
C HIS A 28 6.49 -3.06 3.18
N VAL A 29 7.45 -2.27 2.71
CA VAL A 29 7.17 -1.11 1.84
C VAL A 29 7.86 -1.27 0.50
N HIS A 30 7.09 -1.15 -0.56
CA HIS A 30 7.53 -1.22 -1.95
C HIS A 30 7.32 0.15 -2.61
N LEU A 31 8.39 0.75 -3.13
CA LEU A 31 8.36 2.02 -3.83
C LEU A 31 8.54 1.79 -5.33
N VAL A 32 7.54 2.14 -6.12
CA VAL A 32 7.60 2.04 -7.59
C VAL A 32 7.87 3.43 -8.17
N LYS A 33 8.97 3.56 -8.90
CA LYS A 33 9.38 4.81 -9.57
C LYS A 33 8.43 5.20 -10.72
N PRO A 34 8.47 6.52 -11.12
CA PRO A 34 9.33 7.59 -10.63
C PRO A 34 8.92 8.10 -9.25
N LEU A 35 9.89 8.50 -8.42
CA LEU A 35 9.62 9.12 -7.12
C LEU A 35 9.72 10.64 -7.25
N GLY A 36 8.83 11.36 -6.58
CA GLY A 36 8.86 12.83 -6.51
C GLY A 36 9.97 13.40 -5.61
N PHE A 37 10.84 12.54 -5.05
CA PHE A 37 11.88 12.91 -4.08
C PHE A 37 13.09 12.00 -4.20
N ASP A 38 14.20 12.47 -3.62
CA ASP A 38 15.45 11.72 -3.51
C ASP A 38 15.41 10.78 -2.28
N ILE A 39 15.77 9.52 -2.48
CA ILE A 39 15.87 8.48 -1.43
C ILE A 39 17.30 8.22 -0.96
N SER A 40 18.24 9.13 -1.28
CA SER A 40 19.59 9.04 -0.71
C SER A 40 19.56 9.16 0.82
N ASP A 41 20.48 8.50 1.52
CA ASP A 41 20.61 8.56 2.99
C ASP A 41 20.59 9.99 3.54
N ARG A 42 21.19 10.93 2.80
CA ARG A 42 21.23 12.34 3.18
C ARG A 42 19.85 13.01 3.07
N ALA A 43 19.08 12.69 2.04
CA ALA A 43 17.74 13.23 1.84
C ALA A 43 16.76 12.65 2.87
N LEU A 44 16.85 11.34 3.14
CA LEU A 44 16.03 10.64 4.12
C LEU A 44 16.26 11.20 5.54
N LYS A 45 17.49 11.38 5.96
CA LYS A 45 17.85 12.00 7.26
C LYS A 45 17.31 13.42 7.38
N ARG A 46 17.38 14.24 6.31
CA ARG A 46 16.84 15.60 6.31
C ARG A 46 15.33 15.67 6.40
N ALA A 47 14.64 14.66 5.86
CA ALA A 47 13.19 14.55 5.94
C ALA A 47 12.69 13.98 7.28
N GLY A 48 13.58 13.69 8.24
CA GLY A 48 13.24 13.13 9.54
C GLY A 48 12.76 11.68 9.48
N LEU A 49 13.26 10.94 8.50
CA LEU A 49 12.86 9.54 8.25
C LEU A 49 13.78 8.58 9.04
N ASP A 50 13.80 8.72 10.37
CA ASP A 50 14.69 7.95 11.25
C ASP A 50 14.33 6.46 11.34
N TYR A 51 13.13 6.08 10.89
CA TYR A 51 12.60 4.71 10.94
C TYR A 51 12.91 3.87 9.70
N TRP A 52 13.60 4.44 8.72
CA TRP A 52 13.89 3.79 7.44
C TRP A 52 14.67 2.47 7.60
N HIS A 53 15.57 2.42 8.58
CA HIS A 53 16.36 1.24 8.90
C HIS A 53 15.61 0.13 9.68
N LEU A 54 14.39 0.42 10.16
CA LEU A 54 13.55 -0.52 10.91
C LEU A 54 12.52 -1.21 10.02
N THR A 55 12.42 -0.82 8.76
CA THR A 55 11.43 -1.33 7.82
C THR A 55 12.13 -1.95 6.63
N ASP A 56 11.68 -3.12 6.24
CA ASP A 56 12.10 -3.73 4.98
C ASP A 56 11.43 -2.98 3.84
N PHE A 57 12.22 -2.29 3.01
CA PHE A 57 11.69 -1.55 1.87
C PHE A 57 12.47 -1.88 0.59
N HIS A 58 11.76 -1.91 -0.51
CA HIS A 58 12.28 -2.22 -1.82
C HIS A 58 11.92 -1.12 -2.82
N VAL A 59 12.78 -0.90 -3.79
CA VAL A 59 12.58 0.11 -4.84
C VAL A 59 12.59 -0.57 -6.20
N TYR A 60 11.62 -0.22 -7.04
CA TYR A 60 11.41 -0.80 -8.36
C TYR A 60 11.45 0.30 -9.43
N GLU A 61 11.94 -0.01 -10.60
CA GLU A 61 12.06 0.95 -11.70
C GLU A 61 10.70 1.36 -12.27
N ASN A 62 9.73 0.43 -12.28
CA ASN A 62 8.36 0.64 -12.73
C ASN A 62 7.45 -0.49 -12.22
N LEU A 63 6.16 -0.46 -12.56
CA LEU A 63 5.20 -1.50 -12.20
C LEU A 63 5.56 -2.88 -12.79
N GLU A 64 6.12 -2.92 -13.99
CA GLU A 64 6.52 -4.16 -14.64
C GLU A 64 7.63 -4.86 -13.83
N ASP A 65 8.69 -4.11 -13.46
CA ASP A 65 9.77 -4.58 -12.58
C ASP A 65 9.24 -5.06 -11.22
N PHE A 66 8.25 -4.34 -10.67
CA PHE A 66 7.60 -4.76 -9.43
C PHE A 66 6.88 -6.10 -9.58
N PHE A 67 6.03 -6.24 -10.59
CA PHE A 67 5.24 -7.45 -10.80
C PHE A 67 6.11 -8.64 -11.19
N GLU A 68 7.14 -8.46 -12.01
CA GLU A 68 8.09 -9.51 -12.35
C GLU A 68 8.72 -10.13 -11.11
N LYS A 69 9.08 -9.30 -10.13
CA LYS A 69 9.76 -9.75 -8.89
C LYS A 69 8.82 -10.29 -7.81
N ASN A 70 7.56 -9.86 -7.78
CA ASN A 70 6.67 -10.14 -6.64
C ASN A 70 5.42 -10.95 -6.99
N ALA A 71 5.04 -11.05 -8.25
CA ALA A 71 3.79 -11.70 -8.64
C ALA A 71 3.93 -13.18 -9.01
N SER A 72 5.12 -13.77 -8.93
CA SER A 72 5.37 -15.18 -9.24
C SER A 72 4.83 -15.62 -10.61
N GLY A 73 4.92 -14.77 -11.62
CA GLY A 73 4.44 -15.02 -12.97
C GLY A 73 2.92 -14.91 -13.18
N ARG A 74 2.17 -14.46 -12.16
CA ARG A 74 0.71 -14.29 -12.24
C ARG A 74 0.26 -13.02 -12.93
N VAL A 75 1.16 -12.08 -13.22
CA VAL A 75 0.82 -10.79 -13.82
C VAL A 75 1.37 -10.72 -15.23
N HIS A 76 0.50 -10.38 -16.16
CA HIS A 76 0.80 -10.25 -17.58
C HIS A 76 0.36 -8.88 -18.09
N LEU A 77 1.22 -8.23 -18.85
CA LEU A 77 0.90 -6.98 -19.54
C LEU A 77 0.66 -7.28 -21.03
N GLU A 78 -0.61 -7.21 -21.45
CA GLU A 78 -1.02 -7.42 -22.84
C GLU A 78 -1.80 -6.20 -23.36
N ASN A 79 -1.37 -5.63 -24.49
CA ASN A 79 -2.03 -4.47 -25.11
C ASN A 79 -2.25 -3.30 -24.13
N SER A 80 -1.31 -3.06 -23.25
CA SER A 80 -1.37 -2.06 -22.15
C SER A 80 -2.38 -2.38 -21.03
N SER A 81 -2.94 -3.58 -21.00
CA SER A 81 -3.83 -4.07 -19.93
C SER A 81 -3.09 -5.00 -18.97
N TRP A 82 -3.30 -4.80 -17.68
CA TRP A 82 -2.71 -5.60 -16.60
C TRP A 82 -3.64 -6.74 -16.21
N HIS A 83 -3.29 -7.96 -16.59
CA HIS A 83 -4.01 -9.18 -16.20
C HIS A 83 -3.33 -9.86 -15.02
N ILE A 84 -4.08 -10.10 -13.94
CA ILE A 84 -3.58 -10.75 -12.73
C ILE A 84 -4.34 -12.05 -12.53
N ASP A 85 -3.68 -13.16 -12.81
CA ASP A 85 -4.27 -14.49 -12.67
C ASP A 85 -4.58 -14.82 -11.22
N GLY A 86 -5.80 -15.30 -10.97
CA GLY A 86 -6.25 -15.69 -9.65
C GLY A 86 -6.24 -14.54 -8.62
N ASN A 87 -6.41 -13.27 -9.07
CA ASN A 87 -6.63 -12.16 -8.17
C ASN A 87 -8.13 -12.00 -7.87
N ASP A 88 -8.71 -13.02 -7.27
CA ASP A 88 -10.10 -13.06 -6.86
C ASP A 88 -10.22 -13.57 -5.41
N MET A 89 -11.34 -13.34 -4.77
CA MET A 89 -11.58 -13.66 -3.35
C MET A 89 -11.62 -15.16 -3.02
N ALA A 90 -11.47 -16.03 -4.01
CA ALA A 90 -11.56 -17.48 -3.86
C ALA A 90 -10.17 -18.17 -3.84
N THR A 91 -9.09 -17.43 -4.13
CA THR A 91 -7.75 -18.01 -4.15
C THR A 91 -7.06 -17.88 -2.79
N ASP A 92 -6.16 -18.82 -2.46
CA ASP A 92 -5.29 -18.78 -1.28
C ASP A 92 -3.98 -18.03 -1.55
N ALA A 93 -3.75 -17.56 -2.79
CA ALA A 93 -2.57 -16.78 -3.12
C ALA A 93 -2.73 -15.33 -2.62
N PRO A 94 -1.62 -14.63 -2.30
CA PRO A 94 -1.69 -13.23 -1.91
C PRO A 94 -2.43 -12.37 -2.95
N HIS A 95 -3.40 -11.56 -2.49
CA HIS A 95 -4.19 -10.70 -3.35
C HIS A 95 -3.50 -9.36 -3.58
N PHE A 96 -3.88 -8.71 -4.69
CA PHE A 96 -3.46 -7.36 -5.03
C PHE A 96 -4.69 -6.44 -4.93
N TYR A 97 -4.77 -5.66 -3.85
CA TYR A 97 -5.84 -4.68 -3.63
C TYR A 97 -5.41 -3.30 -4.07
N PHE A 98 -6.25 -2.63 -4.84
CA PHE A 98 -5.98 -1.31 -5.41
C PHE A 98 -6.81 -0.24 -4.70
N CYS A 99 -6.16 0.58 -3.85
CA CYS A 99 -6.83 1.61 -3.07
C CYS A 99 -7.07 2.87 -3.92
N SER A 100 -8.34 3.21 -4.13
CA SER A 100 -8.73 4.34 -4.98
C SER A 100 -10.04 4.98 -4.52
N THR A 101 -10.17 6.30 -4.73
CA THR A 101 -11.44 7.00 -4.55
C THR A 101 -12.48 6.64 -5.62
N LYS A 102 -12.06 5.97 -6.71
CA LYS A 102 -12.91 5.52 -7.82
C LYS A 102 -13.43 4.08 -7.66
N ALA A 103 -13.03 3.39 -6.60
CA ALA A 103 -13.39 2.00 -6.35
C ALA A 103 -14.85 1.84 -5.91
N GLN A 104 -15.41 0.65 -6.14
CA GLN A 104 -16.78 0.29 -5.77
C GLN A 104 -16.86 -0.37 -4.40
N ILE A 105 -15.86 -1.17 -4.03
CA ILE A 105 -15.88 -1.93 -2.78
C ILE A 105 -15.38 -1.05 -1.64
N ARG A 106 -16.12 -1.02 -0.54
CA ARG A 106 -15.67 -0.36 0.68
C ARG A 106 -14.54 -1.18 1.32
N TYR A 107 -13.47 -0.52 1.76
CA TYR A 107 -12.24 -1.16 2.25
C TYR A 107 -12.47 -2.21 3.35
N ASP A 108 -13.47 -2.02 4.22
CA ASP A 108 -13.83 -2.94 5.30
C ASP A 108 -14.70 -4.13 4.85
N GLN A 109 -15.10 -4.18 3.58
CA GLN A 109 -15.77 -5.30 2.93
C GLN A 109 -14.80 -6.23 2.18
N ALA A 110 -13.57 -5.77 1.94
CA ALA A 110 -12.51 -6.62 1.42
C ALA A 110 -12.11 -7.68 2.46
N LYS A 111 -11.64 -8.83 2.02
CA LYS A 111 -11.15 -9.91 2.86
C LYS A 111 -9.63 -9.94 2.79
N PHE A 112 -8.99 -9.23 3.69
CA PHE A 112 -7.54 -9.18 3.74
C PHE A 112 -6.95 -10.45 4.34
N SER A 113 -5.86 -10.92 3.73
CA SER A 113 -5.10 -12.09 4.14
C SER A 113 -3.62 -11.73 4.33
N GLU A 114 -2.87 -12.57 5.01
CA GLU A 114 -1.42 -12.38 5.14
C GLU A 114 -0.74 -12.32 3.77
N ASN A 115 0.26 -11.47 3.68
CA ASN A 115 1.07 -11.21 2.48
C ASN A 115 0.34 -10.55 1.31
N ASP A 116 -0.91 -10.10 1.49
CA ASP A 116 -1.60 -9.30 0.50
C ASP A 116 -0.86 -8.00 0.18
N PHE A 117 -0.98 -7.55 -1.06
CA PHE A 117 -0.39 -6.32 -1.57
C PHE A 117 -1.43 -5.21 -1.62
N LEU A 118 -1.16 -4.11 -0.93
CA LEU A 118 -2.04 -2.94 -0.82
C LEU A 118 -1.45 -1.79 -1.64
N PHE A 119 -2.01 -1.54 -2.83
CA PHE A 119 -1.53 -0.54 -3.76
C PHE A 119 -2.14 0.82 -3.50
N PHE A 120 -1.29 1.84 -3.47
CA PHE A 120 -1.65 3.24 -3.36
C PHE A 120 -0.93 4.04 -4.44
N GLY A 121 -1.65 4.92 -5.11
CA GLY A 121 -1.08 5.77 -6.16
C GLY A 121 -0.54 7.10 -5.63
N LYS A 122 0.04 7.87 -6.54
CA LYS A 122 0.58 9.20 -6.26
C LYS A 122 -0.51 10.18 -5.77
N GLU A 123 -0.08 11.15 -4.99
CA GLU A 123 -0.97 12.07 -4.29
C GLU A 123 -1.85 12.91 -5.24
N THR A 124 -1.34 13.24 -6.41
CA THR A 124 -2.03 14.12 -7.37
C THR A 124 -3.07 13.40 -8.24
N LYS A 125 -2.82 12.16 -8.66
CA LYS A 125 -3.63 11.44 -9.65
C LYS A 125 -4.13 10.07 -9.20
N GLY A 126 -3.58 9.51 -8.10
CA GLY A 126 -3.86 8.16 -7.67
C GLY A 126 -3.16 7.11 -8.54
N LEU A 127 -3.69 5.90 -8.56
CA LEU A 127 -3.23 4.80 -9.41
C LEU A 127 -3.61 5.02 -10.88
N PRO A 128 -2.84 4.47 -11.84
CA PRO A 128 -3.22 4.47 -13.25
C PRO A 128 -4.63 3.91 -13.46
N GLU A 129 -5.44 4.57 -14.29
CA GLU A 129 -6.83 4.15 -14.51
C GLU A 129 -6.92 2.81 -15.24
N GLU A 130 -5.98 2.54 -16.13
CA GLU A 130 -5.88 1.27 -16.84
C GLU A 130 -5.70 0.12 -15.83
N LEU A 131 -4.80 0.26 -14.86
CA LEU A 131 -4.59 -0.73 -13.81
C LEU A 131 -5.84 -0.95 -12.96
N LEU A 132 -6.58 0.12 -12.64
CA LEU A 132 -7.84 0.03 -11.90
C LEU A 132 -8.96 -0.62 -12.72
N HIS A 133 -9.06 -0.27 -13.99
CA HIS A 133 -10.09 -0.80 -14.91
C HIS A 133 -9.95 -2.32 -15.06
N ASP A 134 -8.73 -2.79 -15.30
CA ASP A 134 -8.45 -4.20 -15.54
C ASP A 134 -8.64 -5.07 -14.29
N ASN A 135 -8.57 -4.45 -13.10
CA ASN A 135 -8.65 -5.12 -11.80
C ASN A 135 -9.75 -4.53 -10.91
N TYR A 136 -10.87 -4.12 -11.51
CA TYR A 136 -11.87 -3.30 -10.83
C TYR A 136 -12.51 -4.00 -9.63
N ASP A 137 -12.70 -5.31 -9.69
CA ASP A 137 -13.28 -6.13 -8.63
C ASP A 137 -12.37 -6.24 -7.38
N MET A 138 -11.09 -5.88 -7.52
CA MET A 138 -10.12 -5.84 -6.42
C MET A 138 -9.80 -4.41 -5.99
N THR A 139 -10.59 -3.42 -6.45
CA THR A 139 -10.45 -2.04 -6.01
C THR A 139 -11.21 -1.76 -4.74
N VAL A 140 -10.58 -1.04 -3.80
CA VAL A 140 -11.18 -0.68 -2.51
C VAL A 140 -11.10 0.81 -2.24
N ARG A 141 -12.12 1.36 -1.54
CA ARG A 141 -12.17 2.78 -1.16
C ARG A 141 -12.46 2.99 0.31
N ILE A 142 -11.91 4.05 0.85
CA ILE A 142 -12.31 4.60 2.13
C ILE A 142 -13.49 5.54 1.88
N PRO A 143 -14.65 5.36 2.56
CA PRO A 143 -15.79 6.26 2.40
C PRO A 143 -15.46 7.69 2.83
N MET A 144 -15.95 8.65 2.07
CA MET A 144 -15.81 10.07 2.35
C MET A 144 -17.13 10.81 2.04
N ILE A 145 -17.32 12.00 2.57
CA ILE A 145 -18.43 12.88 2.17
C ILE A 145 -18.27 13.28 0.70
N ALA A 146 -19.39 13.60 0.05
CA ALA A 146 -19.44 13.82 -1.40
C ALA A 146 -18.46 14.90 -1.91
N ASP A 147 -18.26 15.98 -1.14
CA ASP A 147 -17.40 17.11 -1.53
C ASP A 147 -15.91 16.88 -1.23
N ALA A 148 -15.54 15.80 -0.51
CA ALA A 148 -14.16 15.48 -0.25
C ALA A 148 -13.51 14.81 -1.48
N ARG A 149 -12.34 15.32 -1.89
CA ARG A 149 -11.61 14.78 -3.06
C ARG A 149 -10.86 13.52 -2.73
N SER A 150 -10.08 13.56 -1.66
CA SER A 150 -9.22 12.44 -1.19
C SER A 150 -8.78 12.68 0.26
N LEU A 151 -8.36 11.62 0.93
CA LEU A 151 -7.59 11.70 2.16
C LEU A 151 -6.10 11.88 1.84
N ASN A 152 -5.34 12.34 2.82
CA ASN A 152 -3.89 12.29 2.75
C ASN A 152 -3.42 10.85 2.56
N LEU A 153 -2.37 10.63 1.73
CA LEU A 153 -1.90 9.30 1.37
C LEU A 153 -1.51 8.47 2.60
N SER A 154 -0.72 9.03 3.51
CA SER A 154 -0.28 8.29 4.70
C SER A 154 -1.44 7.93 5.66
N ASN A 155 -2.46 8.77 5.72
CA ASN A 155 -3.68 8.45 6.48
C ASN A 155 -4.45 7.31 5.82
N SER A 156 -4.59 7.33 4.49
CA SER A 156 -5.25 6.25 3.74
C SER A 156 -4.56 4.91 3.96
N VAL A 157 -3.23 4.89 3.88
CA VAL A 157 -2.42 3.69 4.15
C VAL A 157 -2.67 3.19 5.57
N ALA A 158 -2.59 4.06 6.57
CA ALA A 158 -2.80 3.67 7.97
C ALA A 158 -4.20 3.06 8.20
N ILE A 159 -5.25 3.67 7.63
CA ILE A 159 -6.63 3.19 7.76
C ILE A 159 -6.77 1.77 7.17
N VAL A 160 -6.30 1.55 5.94
CA VAL A 160 -6.44 0.25 5.26
C VAL A 160 -5.58 -0.82 5.92
N VAL A 161 -4.34 -0.50 6.29
CA VAL A 161 -3.43 -1.43 6.99
C VAL A 161 -4.02 -1.86 8.32
N TYR A 162 -4.51 -0.92 9.16
CA TYR A 162 -5.09 -1.26 10.45
C TYR A 162 -6.43 -2.00 10.34
N GLU A 163 -7.22 -1.79 9.29
CA GLU A 163 -8.37 -2.64 9.02
C GLU A 163 -7.93 -4.07 8.68
N GLY A 164 -6.93 -4.23 7.83
CA GLY A 164 -6.37 -5.56 7.55
C GLY A 164 -5.83 -6.24 8.81
N MET A 165 -5.08 -5.51 9.65
CA MET A 165 -4.61 -6.02 10.95
C MET A 165 -5.76 -6.42 11.87
N ARG A 166 -6.86 -5.65 11.89
CA ARG A 166 -8.06 -5.98 12.66
C ARG A 166 -8.68 -7.29 12.18
N GLN A 167 -8.73 -7.54 10.87
CA GLN A 167 -9.22 -8.79 10.31
C GLN A 167 -8.34 -10.00 10.66
N LEU A 168 -7.02 -9.75 10.84
CA LEU A 168 -6.04 -10.74 11.31
C LEU A 168 -5.88 -10.72 12.85
N GLU A 169 -6.87 -10.17 13.59
CA GLU A 169 -6.91 -10.15 15.05
C GLU A 169 -5.68 -9.50 15.70
N PHE A 170 -5.02 -8.55 15.00
CA PHE A 170 -3.78 -7.87 15.43
C PHE A 170 -2.64 -8.83 15.80
N GLU A 171 -2.60 -9.99 15.16
CA GLU A 171 -1.61 -11.01 15.44
C GLU A 171 -0.18 -10.43 15.40
N ASN A 172 0.62 -10.78 16.40
CA ASN A 172 1.99 -10.29 16.60
C ASN A 172 2.11 -8.79 16.96
N LEU A 173 1.03 -8.07 17.24
CA LEU A 173 1.08 -6.72 17.74
C LEU A 173 0.88 -6.66 19.26
N LEU A 174 1.52 -5.68 19.90
CA LEU A 174 1.34 -5.44 21.34
C LEU A 174 0.03 -4.69 21.59
N GLU A 175 -0.98 -5.37 22.12
CA GLU A 175 -2.31 -4.82 22.33
C GLU A 175 -2.45 -3.97 23.61
N LYS A 176 -1.58 -4.17 24.60
CA LYS A 176 -1.69 -3.53 25.92
C LYS A 176 -0.42 -2.80 26.28
N GLY A 177 -0.59 -1.59 26.76
CA GLY A 177 0.48 -0.80 27.35
C GLY A 177 0.27 -0.62 28.87
N HIS A 178 1.20 0.05 29.52
CA HIS A 178 1.08 0.47 30.92
C HIS A 178 1.62 1.89 31.10
N LEU A 179 1.11 2.55 32.13
CA LEU A 179 1.61 3.86 32.53
C LEU A 179 3.01 3.73 33.13
N THR A 180 3.94 4.63 32.77
CA THR A 180 5.33 4.57 33.23
C THR A 180 5.58 5.26 34.55
N LYS A 181 4.62 6.07 35.03
CA LYS A 181 4.75 6.88 36.24
C LYS A 181 3.73 6.52 37.35
N PHE A 182 2.83 5.56 37.10
CA PHE A 182 1.80 5.13 38.03
C PHE A 182 1.70 3.63 38.05
#